data_c9aa051f4b3ca9ee065202a4898da5aa
#
_entry.id   c9aa051f4b3ca9ee065202a4898da5aa
#
_cell.length_a   1.000
_cell.length_b   1.000
_cell.length_c   1.000
_cell.angle_alpha   90.00
_cell.angle_beta   90.00
_cell.angle_gamma   90.00
#
_symmetry.space_group_name_H-M   'P 1'
#
loop_
_entity.id
_entity.type
_entity.pdbx_description
1 polymer ?
#
loop_
_entity_poly.entity_id
_entity_poly.type
_entity_poly.pdbx_seq_one_letter_code
_entity_poly.pdbx_strand_id
1 'polypeptide(L)'
;MHYDAYRAMWERLDLDLPAHDGLLQVLGKFYGDIYLSQQGRLQGMEYLDFVLSEVHGLRIQELEQAKAQGRKVIGTFCVFVPEEITLAAGAIHVGLCSGAEAGTELAEQLVPRNTCALIKSFIGFKLAKLCPFIQSCDVVVGETTCDGKKKAYEAFAERVPMLVLEVPQQKRSCDRALWKAQVVRYKAEVEALTGQTITAQSLAAAIRTVNARRRVLQRLNALRAANPAPISGRDALLINQVSFYDDPERFTGAIATLCDQMEARVAAGEGVAPADTPRLLLSGCPMAVPNWKLPYVVESAGAVIVGEESCIGTRNTRDLVDESGATVEEMIDAIVDRYLRIDCACFTP
;
A
#
# COMPACT_ATOMS: atom_id res chain seq x y z
N MET A 1 -2.91 19.24 16.38
CA MET A 1 -2.83 17.77 16.60
C MET A 1 -2.01 17.54 17.86
N HIS A 2 -2.53 16.73 18.81
CA HIS A 2 -1.81 16.46 20.06
C HIS A 2 -0.81 15.31 19.87
N TYR A 3 0.29 15.57 19.19
CA TYR A 3 1.36 14.58 19.00
C TYR A 3 2.15 14.25 20.27
N ASP A 4 1.98 15.03 21.34
CA ASP A 4 2.69 14.81 22.61
C ASP A 4 2.44 13.41 23.18
N ALA A 5 1.26 12.83 22.96
CA ALA A 5 0.92 11.47 23.40
C ALA A 5 1.78 10.36 22.75
N TYR A 6 2.39 10.64 21.58
CA TYR A 6 3.16 9.66 20.80
C TYR A 6 4.66 9.85 20.92
N ARG A 7 5.15 10.96 21.49
CA ARG A 7 6.59 11.28 21.51
C ARG A 7 7.44 10.18 22.13
N ALA A 8 7.04 9.63 23.28
CA ALA A 8 7.77 8.55 23.93
C ALA A 8 7.82 7.26 23.07
N MET A 9 6.81 7.01 22.25
CA MET A 9 6.81 5.90 21.29
C MET A 9 7.78 6.19 20.13
N TRP A 10 7.76 7.38 19.56
CA TRP A 10 8.65 7.79 18.48
C TRP A 10 10.12 7.82 18.91
N GLU A 11 10.42 8.23 20.15
CA GLU A 11 11.76 8.15 20.74
C GLU A 11 12.26 6.70 20.82
N ARG A 12 11.41 5.76 21.28
CA ARG A 12 11.76 4.32 21.32
C ARG A 12 12.00 3.74 19.93
N LEU A 13 11.33 4.26 18.90
CA LEU A 13 11.53 3.90 17.51
C LEU A 13 12.74 4.59 16.87
N ASP A 14 13.53 5.36 17.65
CA ASP A 14 14.71 6.07 17.17
C ASP A 14 14.42 7.05 16.03
N LEU A 15 13.27 7.77 16.09
CA LEU A 15 12.96 8.83 15.12
C LEU A 15 13.73 10.11 15.45
N ASP A 16 14.13 10.86 14.40
CA ASP A 16 14.57 12.24 14.52
C ASP A 16 13.32 13.12 14.77
N LEU A 17 13.00 13.40 16.03
CA LEU A 17 11.77 14.08 16.41
C LEU A 17 11.63 15.48 15.76
N PRO A 18 12.66 16.35 15.75
CA PRO A 18 12.54 17.65 15.10
C PRO A 18 12.24 17.53 13.60
N ALA A 19 12.92 16.63 12.89
CA ALA A 19 12.69 16.42 11.47
C ALA A 19 11.33 15.76 11.21
N HIS A 20 10.91 14.84 12.06
CA HIS A 20 9.60 14.17 11.99
C HIS A 20 8.44 15.17 12.27
N ASP A 21 8.57 16.05 13.26
CA ASP A 21 7.59 17.11 13.53
C ASP A 21 7.43 18.03 12.30
N GLY A 22 8.55 18.41 11.67
CA GLY A 22 8.55 19.19 10.44
C GLY A 22 7.83 18.47 9.28
N LEU A 23 8.07 17.16 9.11
CA LEU A 23 7.38 16.34 8.13
C LEU A 23 5.86 16.34 8.37
N LEU A 24 5.41 16.12 9.61
CA LEU A 24 4.00 16.08 9.95
C LEU A 24 3.30 17.42 9.74
N GLN A 25 3.98 18.53 10.02
CA GLN A 25 3.45 19.88 9.73
C GLN A 25 3.22 20.09 8.24
N VAL A 26 4.19 19.72 7.41
CA VAL A 26 4.08 19.83 5.95
C VAL A 26 2.99 18.90 5.40
N LEU A 27 2.92 17.66 5.87
CA LEU A 27 1.87 16.71 5.47
C LEU A 27 0.48 17.22 5.85
N GLY A 28 0.30 17.71 7.08
CA GLY A 28 -0.97 18.26 7.55
C GLY A 28 -1.43 19.46 6.72
N LYS A 29 -0.49 20.36 6.38
CA LYS A 29 -0.80 21.49 5.50
C LYS A 29 -1.23 21.04 4.11
N PHE A 30 -0.47 20.17 3.45
CA PHE A 30 -0.82 19.67 2.13
C PHE A 30 -2.13 18.89 2.13
N TYR A 31 -2.39 18.13 3.19
CA TYR A 31 -3.66 17.42 3.32
C TYR A 31 -4.83 18.37 3.42
N GLY A 32 -4.71 19.41 4.23
CA GLY A 32 -5.70 20.50 4.33
C GLY A 32 -5.98 21.16 2.99
N ASP A 33 -4.91 21.55 2.29
CA ASP A 33 -5.01 22.27 1.02
C ASP A 33 -5.56 21.38 -0.13
N ILE A 34 -5.29 20.09 -0.15
CA ILE A 34 -5.62 19.21 -1.27
C ILE A 34 -6.92 18.42 -1.03
N TYR A 35 -7.14 17.94 0.18
CA TYR A 35 -8.25 17.04 0.50
C TYR A 35 -9.38 17.74 1.25
N LEU A 36 -9.10 18.42 2.37
CA LEU A 36 -10.15 19.02 3.19
C LEU A 36 -10.78 20.26 2.54
N SER A 37 -10.11 20.87 1.57
CA SER A 37 -10.65 21.98 0.77
C SER A 37 -11.66 21.53 -0.30
N GLN A 38 -11.77 20.24 -0.59
CA GLN A 38 -12.70 19.72 -1.60
C GLN A 38 -14.14 19.91 -1.15
N GLN A 39 -15.01 20.29 -2.10
CA GLN A 39 -16.45 20.38 -1.88
C GLN A 39 -17.14 19.07 -2.29
N GLY A 40 -18.25 18.75 -1.64
CA GLY A 40 -19.10 17.62 -2.02
C GLY A 40 -18.48 16.24 -1.78
N ARG A 41 -17.48 16.13 -0.89
CA ARG A 41 -16.94 14.84 -0.46
C ARG A 41 -18.02 14.01 0.23
N LEU A 42 -17.99 12.70 0.05
CA LEU A 42 -18.87 11.77 0.74
C LEU A 42 -18.51 11.68 2.23
N GLN A 43 -19.52 11.48 3.08
CA GLN A 43 -19.31 11.39 4.52
C GLN A 43 -18.35 10.26 4.91
N GLY A 44 -18.37 9.13 4.19
CA GLY A 44 -17.46 8.01 4.43
C GLY A 44 -15.97 8.38 4.31
N MET A 45 -15.64 9.53 3.70
CA MET A 45 -14.25 10.02 3.64
C MET A 45 -13.72 10.49 5.01
N GLU A 46 -14.57 10.80 5.98
CA GLU A 46 -14.16 11.16 7.35
C GLU A 46 -13.30 10.06 8.00
N TYR A 47 -13.58 8.80 7.69
CA TYR A 47 -12.75 7.68 8.13
C TYR A 47 -11.32 7.76 7.59
N LEU A 48 -11.17 8.07 6.30
CA LEU A 48 -9.87 8.20 5.65
C LEU A 48 -9.09 9.41 6.19
N ASP A 49 -9.80 10.51 6.44
CA ASP A 49 -9.25 11.71 7.04
C ASP A 49 -8.70 11.42 8.44
N PHE A 50 -9.46 10.68 9.24
CA PHE A 50 -9.02 10.22 10.57
C PHE A 50 -7.78 9.29 10.46
N VAL A 51 -7.83 8.26 9.63
CA VAL A 51 -6.71 7.31 9.47
C VAL A 51 -5.44 8.03 9.05
N LEU A 52 -5.54 9.00 8.12
CA LEU A 52 -4.37 9.75 7.70
C LEU A 52 -3.86 10.71 8.77
N SER A 53 -4.75 11.35 9.55
CA SER A 53 -4.34 12.22 10.66
C SER A 53 -3.59 11.45 11.75
N GLU A 54 -3.85 10.15 11.89
CA GLU A 54 -3.28 9.25 12.90
C GLU A 54 -2.26 8.25 12.30
N VAL A 55 -1.84 8.46 11.06
CA VAL A 55 -0.97 7.52 10.34
C VAL A 55 0.36 7.25 11.06
N HIS A 56 0.95 8.25 11.70
CA HIS A 56 2.16 8.11 12.53
C HIS A 56 1.86 8.06 14.03
N GLY A 57 0.59 8.14 14.43
CA GLY A 57 0.11 8.08 15.81
C GLY A 57 -0.51 6.73 16.15
N LEU A 58 -1.84 6.64 16.11
CA LEU A 58 -2.59 5.45 16.52
C LEU A 58 -2.19 4.20 15.74
N ARG A 59 -1.97 4.31 14.41
CA ARG A 59 -1.60 3.14 13.63
C ARG A 59 -0.27 2.55 14.08
N ILE A 60 0.73 3.37 14.36
CA ILE A 60 2.03 2.92 14.89
C ILE A 60 1.86 2.34 16.29
N GLN A 61 1.02 2.94 17.12
CA GLN A 61 0.71 2.39 18.45
C GLN A 61 0.09 0.99 18.38
N GLU A 62 -0.83 0.74 17.43
CA GLU A 62 -1.38 -0.58 17.15
C GLU A 62 -0.29 -1.60 16.78
N LEU A 63 0.67 -1.21 15.92
CA LEU A 63 1.79 -2.07 15.54
C LEU A 63 2.67 -2.40 16.75
N GLU A 64 3.05 -1.41 17.54
CA GLU A 64 3.89 -1.61 18.72
C GLU A 64 3.18 -2.46 19.82
N GLN A 65 1.88 -2.27 20.00
CA GLN A 65 1.07 -3.12 20.89
C GLN A 65 1.01 -4.57 20.39
N ALA A 66 0.84 -4.78 19.10
CA ALA A 66 0.85 -6.11 18.51
C ALA A 66 2.23 -6.79 18.66
N LYS A 67 3.32 -6.05 18.50
CA LYS A 67 4.69 -6.54 18.74
C LYS A 67 4.89 -6.91 20.21
N ALA A 68 4.39 -6.12 21.14
CA ALA A 68 4.44 -6.46 22.57
C ALA A 68 3.67 -7.76 22.89
N GLN A 69 2.69 -8.13 22.07
CA GLN A 69 1.96 -9.40 22.15
C GLN A 69 2.64 -10.55 21.38
N GLY A 70 3.85 -10.33 20.86
CA GLY A 70 4.64 -11.33 20.13
C GLY A 70 4.35 -11.42 18.63
N ARG A 71 3.45 -10.60 18.08
CA ARG A 71 3.23 -10.53 16.64
C ARG A 71 4.39 -9.84 15.93
N LYS A 72 4.57 -10.14 14.65
CA LYS A 72 5.61 -9.56 13.79
C LYS A 72 5.02 -8.57 12.80
N VAL A 73 5.79 -7.53 12.48
CA VAL A 73 5.46 -6.54 11.45
C VAL A 73 6.37 -6.73 10.24
N ILE A 74 5.77 -6.99 9.10
CA ILE A 74 6.46 -7.22 7.82
C ILE A 74 6.17 -6.04 6.90
N GLY A 75 7.21 -5.29 6.57
CA GLY A 75 7.15 -4.17 5.63
C GLY A 75 7.40 -4.60 4.19
N THR A 76 6.70 -4.01 3.21
CA THR A 76 6.84 -4.37 1.79
C THR A 76 6.87 -3.13 0.90
N PHE A 77 7.51 -3.23 -0.28
CA PHE A 77 7.64 -2.08 -1.20
C PHE A 77 6.78 -2.19 -2.46
N CYS A 78 6.24 -3.35 -2.76
CA CYS A 78 5.51 -3.57 -3.99
C CYS A 78 4.34 -4.55 -3.77
N VAL A 79 3.55 -4.75 -4.80
CA VAL A 79 2.33 -5.57 -4.78
C VAL A 79 2.59 -7.07 -5.04
N PHE A 80 3.85 -7.50 -5.12
CA PHE A 80 4.19 -8.91 -5.38
C PHE A 80 4.39 -9.76 -4.12
N VAL A 81 4.55 -9.16 -2.95
CA VAL A 81 4.64 -9.94 -1.70
C VAL A 81 3.26 -10.50 -1.35
N PRO A 82 3.11 -11.83 -1.23
CA PRO A 82 1.81 -12.42 -0.90
C PRO A 82 1.39 -12.09 0.54
N GLU A 83 0.52 -11.11 0.68
CA GLU A 83 -0.02 -10.68 1.97
C GLU A 83 -0.77 -11.80 2.69
N GLU A 84 -1.41 -12.69 1.92
CA GLU A 84 -2.12 -13.85 2.42
C GLU A 84 -1.22 -14.72 3.31
N ILE A 85 0.04 -14.90 2.94
CA ILE A 85 1.03 -15.67 3.72
C ILE A 85 1.39 -14.94 5.01
N THR A 86 1.61 -13.62 4.92
CA THR A 86 1.89 -12.78 6.10
C THR A 86 0.78 -12.90 7.13
N LEU A 87 -0.47 -12.71 6.71
CA LEU A 87 -1.63 -12.74 7.60
C LEU A 87 -1.90 -14.15 8.14
N ALA A 88 -1.69 -15.20 7.33
CA ALA A 88 -1.90 -16.59 7.73
C ALA A 88 -0.99 -17.02 8.89
N ALA A 89 0.19 -16.43 9.00
CA ALA A 89 1.13 -16.62 10.10
C ALA A 89 0.89 -15.65 11.29
N GLY A 90 -0.21 -14.92 11.30
CA GLY A 90 -0.55 -13.96 12.37
C GLY A 90 0.30 -12.68 12.39
N ALA A 91 1.17 -12.46 11.38
CA ALA A 91 1.93 -11.24 11.24
C ALA A 91 1.09 -10.09 10.68
N ILE A 92 1.61 -8.87 10.75
CA ILE A 92 0.99 -7.67 10.19
C ILE A 92 1.77 -7.26 8.94
N HIS A 93 1.04 -7.02 7.86
CA HIS A 93 1.58 -6.56 6.59
C HIS A 93 1.41 -5.05 6.46
N VAL A 94 2.47 -4.32 6.14
CA VAL A 94 2.43 -2.87 5.91
C VAL A 94 3.20 -2.48 4.66
N GLY A 95 2.61 -1.64 3.82
CA GLY A 95 3.28 -1.07 2.67
C GLY A 95 4.19 0.09 3.07
N LEU A 96 5.43 0.07 2.60
CA LEU A 96 6.47 1.06 2.93
C LEU A 96 6.76 2.04 1.78
N CYS A 97 6.04 1.95 0.66
CA CYS A 97 6.23 2.88 -0.45
C CYS A 97 5.92 4.31 -0.02
N SER A 98 6.91 5.21 -0.17
CA SER A 98 6.76 6.64 0.05
C SER A 98 7.01 7.41 -1.26
N GLY A 99 6.23 8.45 -1.49
CA GLY A 99 6.36 9.37 -2.63
C GLY A 99 6.92 10.74 -2.27
N ALA A 100 7.48 10.91 -1.06
CA ALA A 100 8.08 12.15 -0.61
C ALA A 100 9.59 12.19 -0.89
N GLU A 101 10.11 13.37 -1.16
CA GLU A 101 11.54 13.61 -1.41
C GLU A 101 12.33 13.90 -0.11
N ALA A 102 11.71 13.76 1.06
CA ALA A 102 12.39 13.94 2.33
C ALA A 102 13.56 12.95 2.47
N GLY A 103 14.75 13.46 2.81
CA GLY A 103 15.96 12.65 2.93
C GLY A 103 16.63 12.23 1.61
N THR A 104 16.20 12.77 0.47
CA THR A 104 16.80 12.46 -0.85
C THR A 104 18.30 12.68 -0.90
N GLU A 105 18.82 13.76 -0.30
CA GLU A 105 20.26 14.06 -0.23
C GLU A 105 21.04 12.99 0.53
N LEU A 106 20.47 12.40 1.58
CA LEU A 106 21.06 11.28 2.30
C LEU A 106 21.06 10.01 1.45
N ALA A 107 19.97 9.75 0.72
CA ALA A 107 19.89 8.60 -0.18
C ALA A 107 20.93 8.68 -1.31
N GLU A 108 21.22 9.87 -1.83
CA GLU A 108 22.20 10.12 -2.89
C GLU A 108 23.66 9.87 -2.45
N GLN A 109 23.90 9.68 -1.14
CA GLN A 109 25.19 9.20 -0.64
C GLN A 109 25.39 7.69 -0.85
N LEU A 110 24.29 6.94 -1.06
CA LEU A 110 24.31 5.48 -1.21
C LEU A 110 23.97 5.01 -2.63
N VAL A 111 23.18 5.79 -3.35
CA VAL A 111 22.73 5.45 -4.71
C VAL A 111 22.96 6.63 -5.65
N PRO A 112 23.17 6.38 -6.96
CA PRO A 112 23.38 7.45 -7.93
C PRO A 112 22.25 8.48 -7.94
N ARG A 113 22.59 9.75 -8.18
CA ARG A 113 21.62 10.86 -8.20
C ARG A 113 20.44 10.66 -9.17
N ASN A 114 20.67 9.97 -10.29
CA ASN A 114 19.64 9.64 -11.28
C ASN A 114 18.80 8.40 -10.93
N THR A 115 18.98 7.82 -9.72
CA THR A 115 18.12 6.72 -9.25
C THR A 115 16.67 7.19 -9.11
N CYS A 116 15.73 6.28 -9.37
CA CYS A 116 14.29 6.51 -9.24
C CYS A 116 13.91 7.19 -7.91
N ALA A 117 13.08 8.22 -7.98
CA ALA A 117 12.65 8.99 -6.81
C ALA A 117 11.99 8.12 -5.72
N LEU A 118 11.22 7.08 -6.10
CA LEU A 118 10.63 6.15 -5.14
C LEU A 118 11.68 5.33 -4.38
N ILE A 119 12.79 4.97 -5.03
CA ILE A 119 13.91 4.27 -4.39
C ILE A 119 14.62 5.21 -3.43
N LYS A 120 14.95 6.42 -3.88
CA LYS A 120 15.57 7.44 -3.02
C LYS A 120 14.70 7.78 -1.82
N SER A 121 13.38 7.79 -2.00
CA SER A 121 12.44 8.09 -0.93
C SER A 121 12.54 7.08 0.23
N PHE A 122 12.40 5.77 -0.02
CA PHE A 122 12.43 4.83 1.10
C PHE A 122 13.81 4.75 1.78
N ILE A 123 14.90 4.88 1.02
CA ILE A 123 16.26 4.96 1.58
C ILE A 123 16.38 6.24 2.43
N GLY A 124 15.97 7.38 1.89
CA GLY A 124 16.03 8.67 2.57
C GLY A 124 15.23 8.69 3.87
N PHE A 125 14.02 8.15 3.87
CA PHE A 125 13.20 8.05 5.08
C PHE A 125 13.84 7.18 6.17
N LYS A 126 14.54 6.09 5.80
CA LYS A 126 15.29 5.29 6.77
C LYS A 126 16.47 6.05 7.33
N LEU A 127 17.29 6.65 6.46
CA LEU A 127 18.51 7.37 6.87
C LEU A 127 18.21 8.62 7.70
N ALA A 128 17.16 9.35 7.34
CA ALA A 128 16.70 10.53 8.05
C ALA A 128 15.86 10.19 9.29
N LYS A 129 15.60 8.91 9.58
CA LYS A 129 14.80 8.45 10.72
C LYS A 129 13.41 9.11 10.78
N LEU A 130 12.73 9.22 9.62
CA LEU A 130 11.47 9.94 9.49
C LEU A 130 10.24 9.03 9.50
N CYS A 131 10.38 7.76 9.16
CA CYS A 131 9.25 6.86 8.97
C CYS A 131 9.09 5.88 10.12
N PRO A 132 8.09 6.02 10.99
CA PRO A 132 7.87 5.08 12.08
C PRO A 132 7.49 3.68 11.57
N PHE A 133 6.85 3.56 10.40
CA PHE A 133 6.56 2.24 9.81
C PHE A 133 7.83 1.45 9.52
N ILE A 134 8.85 2.06 8.89
CA ILE A 134 10.13 1.39 8.63
C ILE A 134 10.81 0.98 9.93
N GLN A 135 10.74 1.82 10.95
CA GLN A 135 11.35 1.57 12.25
C GLN A 135 10.61 0.48 13.05
N SER A 136 9.29 0.32 12.85
CA SER A 136 8.48 -0.72 13.51
C SER A 136 8.61 -2.10 12.87
N CYS A 137 9.14 -2.21 11.62
CA CYS A 137 9.25 -3.50 10.94
C CYS A 137 10.27 -4.43 11.58
N ASP A 138 9.90 -5.70 11.77
CA ASP A 138 10.82 -6.77 12.17
C ASP A 138 11.64 -7.27 10.97
N VAL A 139 11.06 -7.24 9.78
CA VAL A 139 11.71 -7.54 8.50
C VAL A 139 11.07 -6.73 7.38
N VAL A 140 11.87 -6.36 6.39
CA VAL A 140 11.38 -5.74 5.15
C VAL A 140 11.54 -6.72 4.01
N VAL A 141 10.48 -6.88 3.21
CA VAL A 141 10.48 -7.75 2.04
C VAL A 141 10.54 -6.89 0.78
N GLY A 142 11.54 -7.12 -0.03
CA GLY A 142 11.74 -6.46 -1.32
C GLY A 142 11.58 -7.43 -2.47
N GLU A 143 11.13 -6.94 -3.61
CA GLU A 143 10.89 -7.71 -4.82
C GLU A 143 11.76 -7.22 -5.97
N THR A 144 12.31 -8.14 -6.76
CA THR A 144 13.24 -7.81 -7.85
C THR A 144 12.54 -7.26 -9.10
N THR A 145 11.65 -6.29 -8.92
CA THR A 145 10.80 -5.74 -9.98
C THR A 145 11.51 -4.74 -10.91
N CYS A 146 12.68 -4.25 -10.54
CA CYS A 146 13.55 -3.46 -11.42
C CYS A 146 15.01 -3.47 -10.94
N ASP A 147 15.95 -3.16 -11.82
CA ASP A 147 17.38 -3.19 -11.50
C ASP A 147 17.78 -2.18 -10.43
N GLY A 148 17.14 -1.01 -10.42
CA GLY A 148 17.35 -0.02 -9.37
C GLY A 148 17.01 -0.54 -7.98
N LYS A 149 15.88 -1.26 -7.83
CA LYS A 149 15.50 -1.89 -6.57
C LYS A 149 16.50 -2.98 -6.15
N LYS A 150 16.88 -3.87 -7.07
CA LYS A 150 17.85 -4.94 -6.77
C LYS A 150 19.12 -4.39 -6.13
N LYS A 151 19.67 -3.30 -6.68
CA LYS A 151 20.89 -2.67 -6.15
C LYS A 151 20.64 -1.84 -4.90
N ALA A 152 19.51 -1.16 -4.81
CA ALA A 152 19.14 -0.41 -3.63
C ALA A 152 18.96 -1.31 -2.40
N TYR A 153 18.45 -2.52 -2.59
CA TYR A 153 18.26 -3.49 -1.50
C TYR A 153 19.59 -3.98 -0.91
N GLU A 154 20.67 -4.06 -1.67
CA GLU A 154 22.01 -4.36 -1.14
C GLU A 154 22.42 -3.32 -0.08
N ALA A 155 22.28 -2.02 -0.41
CA ALA A 155 22.61 -0.94 0.51
C ALA A 155 21.60 -0.82 1.68
N PHE A 156 20.32 -1.13 1.42
CA PHE A 156 19.27 -1.04 2.44
C PHE A 156 19.34 -2.18 3.45
N ALA A 157 19.73 -3.40 3.01
CA ALA A 157 19.90 -4.57 3.86
C ALA A 157 20.99 -4.42 4.93
N GLU A 158 21.95 -3.52 4.74
CA GLU A 158 22.94 -3.18 5.77
C GLU A 158 22.30 -2.44 6.98
N ARG A 159 21.06 -1.96 6.84
CA ARG A 159 20.39 -1.04 7.80
C ARG A 159 19.10 -1.59 8.37
N VAL A 160 18.51 -2.60 7.73
CA VAL A 160 17.28 -3.27 8.18
C VAL A 160 17.37 -4.76 7.87
N PRO A 161 16.78 -5.65 8.69
CA PRO A 161 16.60 -7.04 8.32
C PRO A 161 15.78 -7.12 7.03
N MET A 162 16.31 -7.80 6.00
CA MET A 162 15.67 -7.80 4.68
C MET A 162 15.60 -9.18 4.08
N LEU A 163 14.46 -9.49 3.46
CA LEU A 163 14.23 -10.65 2.63
C LEU A 163 13.93 -10.18 1.20
N VAL A 164 14.58 -10.78 0.21
CA VAL A 164 14.35 -10.44 -1.20
C VAL A 164 13.69 -11.60 -1.93
N LEU A 165 12.54 -11.33 -2.57
CA LEU A 165 11.84 -12.27 -3.44
C LEU A 165 12.20 -12.00 -4.90
N GLU A 166 12.62 -13.04 -5.60
CA GLU A 166 12.90 -12.96 -7.02
C GLU A 166 11.60 -13.05 -7.81
N VAL A 167 11.24 -11.96 -8.49
CA VAL A 167 10.11 -11.93 -9.43
C VAL A 167 10.65 -12.29 -10.81
N PRO A 168 10.10 -13.32 -11.49
CA PRO A 168 10.54 -13.69 -12.83
C PRO A 168 10.26 -12.57 -13.84
N GLN A 169 11.04 -12.51 -14.91
CA GLN A 169 10.86 -11.49 -15.94
C GLN A 169 9.81 -11.85 -17.00
N GLN A 170 9.34 -13.09 -17.03
CA GLN A 170 8.31 -13.57 -17.97
C GLN A 170 7.27 -14.42 -17.24
N LYS A 171 6.27 -14.88 -17.98
CA LYS A 171 5.13 -15.65 -17.41
C LYS A 171 5.01 -17.06 -18.02
N ARG A 172 6.13 -17.68 -18.40
CA ARG A 172 6.19 -19.05 -18.94
C ARG A 172 6.05 -20.09 -17.80
N SER A 173 5.90 -21.35 -18.13
CA SER A 173 5.81 -22.44 -17.15
C SER A 173 7.02 -22.50 -16.21
N CYS A 174 8.24 -22.31 -16.72
CA CYS A 174 9.46 -22.26 -15.91
C CYS A 174 9.49 -21.05 -14.98
N ASP A 175 8.98 -19.91 -15.43
CA ASP A 175 8.87 -18.68 -14.62
C ASP A 175 7.84 -18.85 -13.49
N ARG A 176 6.72 -19.54 -13.78
CA ARG A 176 5.75 -19.93 -12.74
C ARG A 176 6.38 -20.86 -11.69
N ALA A 177 7.19 -21.82 -12.11
CA ALA A 177 7.87 -22.72 -11.17
C ALA A 177 8.87 -21.96 -10.28
N LEU A 178 9.64 -21.02 -10.86
CA LEU A 178 10.52 -20.14 -10.12
C LEU A 178 9.73 -19.31 -9.09
N TRP A 179 8.64 -18.69 -9.52
CA TRP A 179 7.80 -17.88 -8.63
C TRP A 179 7.18 -18.73 -7.52
N LYS A 180 6.69 -19.95 -7.82
CA LYS A 180 6.19 -20.87 -6.78
C LYS A 180 7.27 -21.18 -5.75
N ALA A 181 8.51 -21.44 -6.18
CA ALA A 181 9.61 -21.66 -5.25
C ALA A 181 9.88 -20.45 -4.34
N GLN A 182 9.77 -19.22 -4.86
CA GLN A 182 9.91 -18.01 -4.05
C GLN A 182 8.76 -17.84 -3.05
N VAL A 183 7.53 -18.12 -3.43
CA VAL A 183 6.35 -18.05 -2.55
C VAL A 183 6.45 -19.11 -1.43
N VAL A 184 6.87 -20.33 -1.76
CA VAL A 184 7.10 -21.40 -0.76
C VAL A 184 8.23 -21.02 0.21
N ARG A 185 9.34 -20.47 -0.31
CA ARG A 185 10.43 -19.95 0.52
C ARG A 185 9.93 -18.83 1.44
N TYR A 186 9.15 -17.89 0.91
CA TYR A 186 8.58 -16.80 1.72
C TYR A 186 7.70 -17.34 2.84
N LYS A 187 6.86 -18.35 2.56
CA LYS A 187 6.07 -19.02 3.59
C LYS A 187 6.97 -19.56 4.71
N ALA A 188 8.02 -20.30 4.37
CA ALA A 188 8.94 -20.88 5.36
C ALA A 188 9.66 -19.81 6.20
N GLU A 189 10.10 -18.71 5.58
CA GLU A 189 10.75 -17.58 6.27
C GLU A 189 9.78 -16.87 7.24
N VAL A 190 8.51 -16.69 6.83
CA VAL A 190 7.50 -16.07 7.69
C VAL A 190 7.14 -17.00 8.86
N GLU A 191 7.01 -18.30 8.63
CA GLU A 191 6.82 -19.30 9.71
C GLU A 191 7.99 -19.28 10.72
N ALA A 192 9.23 -19.23 10.21
CA ALA A 192 10.41 -19.14 11.07
C ALA A 192 10.45 -17.82 11.87
N LEU A 193 10.09 -16.69 11.25
CA LEU A 193 10.05 -15.37 11.89
C LEU A 193 9.00 -15.29 13.00
N THR A 194 7.82 -15.86 12.75
CA THR A 194 6.67 -15.76 13.67
C THR A 194 6.61 -16.90 14.70
N GLY A 195 7.27 -18.02 14.42
CA GLY A 195 7.12 -19.26 15.17
C GLY A 195 5.76 -19.95 14.98
N GLN A 196 4.97 -19.51 13.98
CA GLN A 196 3.62 -20.02 13.69
C GLN A 196 3.61 -20.86 12.42
N THR A 197 3.06 -22.06 12.48
CA THR A 197 2.85 -22.88 11.28
C THR A 197 1.61 -22.42 10.53
N ILE A 198 1.73 -22.17 9.23
CA ILE A 198 0.60 -21.83 8.35
C ILE A 198 -0.19 -23.09 8.01
N THR A 199 -1.41 -23.17 8.54
CA THR A 199 -2.36 -24.26 8.28
C THR A 199 -3.27 -23.95 7.11
N ALA A 200 -3.97 -24.95 6.58
CA ALA A 200 -5.01 -24.75 5.56
C ALA A 200 -6.10 -23.78 6.07
N GLN A 201 -6.47 -23.89 7.35
CA GLN A 201 -7.47 -23.01 7.94
C GLN A 201 -7.00 -21.55 8.01
N SER A 202 -5.78 -21.29 8.49
CA SER A 202 -5.25 -19.94 8.62
C SER A 202 -5.02 -19.30 7.25
N LEU A 203 -4.53 -20.08 6.25
CA LEU A 203 -4.30 -19.58 4.91
C LEU A 203 -5.62 -19.27 4.18
N ALA A 204 -6.62 -20.15 4.29
CA ALA A 204 -7.96 -19.88 3.74
C ALA A 204 -8.61 -18.64 4.37
N ALA A 205 -8.45 -18.42 5.66
CA ALA A 205 -8.95 -17.21 6.32
C ALA A 205 -8.25 -15.95 5.80
N ALA A 206 -6.92 -15.98 5.69
CA ALA A 206 -6.13 -14.86 5.16
C ALA A 206 -6.49 -14.54 3.68
N ILE A 207 -6.64 -15.56 2.84
CA ILE A 207 -7.09 -15.38 1.44
C ILE A 207 -8.45 -14.67 1.41
N ARG A 208 -9.42 -15.09 2.24
CA ARG A 208 -10.73 -14.43 2.30
C ARG A 208 -10.64 -12.98 2.74
N THR A 209 -9.84 -12.66 3.77
CA THR A 209 -9.64 -11.29 4.24
C THR A 209 -9.04 -10.40 3.15
N VAL A 210 -7.97 -10.84 2.49
CA VAL A 210 -7.34 -10.06 1.41
C VAL A 210 -8.26 -9.91 0.19
N ASN A 211 -8.97 -10.98 -0.19
CA ASN A 211 -9.93 -10.94 -1.29
C ASN A 211 -11.14 -10.04 -0.97
N ALA A 212 -11.61 -10.01 0.28
CA ALA A 212 -12.70 -9.10 0.68
C ALA A 212 -12.30 -7.64 0.46
N ARG A 213 -11.08 -7.26 0.84
CA ARG A 213 -10.52 -5.94 0.55
C ARG A 213 -10.38 -5.68 -0.97
N ARG A 214 -9.93 -6.67 -1.74
CA ARG A 214 -9.87 -6.52 -3.21
C ARG A 214 -11.25 -6.32 -3.82
N ARG A 215 -12.24 -7.08 -3.39
CA ARG A 215 -13.64 -6.95 -3.89
C ARG A 215 -14.23 -5.58 -3.61
N VAL A 216 -14.03 -5.03 -2.43
CA VAL A 216 -14.55 -3.68 -2.13
C VAL A 216 -13.86 -2.61 -2.96
N LEU A 217 -12.56 -2.73 -3.23
CA LEU A 217 -11.84 -1.83 -4.12
C LEU A 217 -12.22 -2.03 -5.60
N GLN A 218 -12.56 -3.25 -6.03
CA GLN A 218 -13.15 -3.50 -7.35
C GLN A 218 -14.52 -2.82 -7.48
N ARG A 219 -15.38 -2.91 -6.44
CA ARG A 219 -16.66 -2.21 -6.39
C ARG A 219 -16.49 -0.70 -6.48
N LEU A 220 -15.57 -0.12 -5.72
CA LEU A 220 -15.19 1.29 -5.80
C LEU A 220 -14.82 1.70 -7.23
N ASN A 221 -13.90 0.95 -7.86
CA ASN A 221 -13.43 1.24 -9.20
C ASN A 221 -14.54 1.10 -10.26
N ALA A 222 -15.43 0.12 -10.11
CA ALA A 222 -16.58 -0.04 -11.00
C ALA A 222 -17.55 1.15 -10.90
N LEU A 223 -17.83 1.64 -9.69
CA LEU A 223 -18.69 2.81 -9.47
C LEU A 223 -18.14 4.09 -10.08
N ARG A 224 -16.82 4.24 -10.14
CA ARG A 224 -16.14 5.39 -10.78
C ARG A 224 -16.36 5.46 -12.30
N ALA A 225 -16.84 4.38 -12.92
CA ALA A 225 -17.22 4.39 -14.34
C ALA A 225 -18.52 5.19 -14.60
N ALA A 226 -19.35 5.43 -13.58
CA ALA A 226 -20.56 6.24 -13.71
C ALA A 226 -20.24 7.68 -14.17
N ASN A 227 -21.21 8.30 -14.83
CA ASN A 227 -21.13 9.68 -15.28
C ASN A 227 -22.42 10.42 -14.90
N PRO A 228 -22.36 11.43 -14.05
CA PRO A 228 -21.19 12.06 -13.43
C PRO A 228 -20.41 11.10 -12.49
N ALA A 229 -19.10 11.37 -12.32
CA ALA A 229 -18.26 10.56 -11.42
C ALA A 229 -18.66 10.76 -9.94
N PRO A 230 -18.94 9.68 -9.19
CA PRO A 230 -19.48 9.79 -7.82
C PRO A 230 -18.43 10.20 -6.78
N ILE A 231 -17.14 10.11 -7.09
CA ILE A 231 -16.02 10.47 -6.21
C ILE A 231 -14.89 11.08 -7.03
N SER A 232 -14.08 11.95 -6.44
CA SER A 232 -12.90 12.53 -7.09
C SER A 232 -11.77 11.50 -7.22
N GLY A 233 -10.89 11.69 -8.20
CA GLY A 233 -9.68 10.88 -8.33
C GLY A 233 -8.72 11.09 -7.16
N ARG A 234 -8.70 12.27 -6.54
CA ARG A 234 -7.95 12.52 -5.31
C ARG A 234 -8.40 11.61 -4.18
N ASP A 235 -9.70 11.60 -3.88
CA ASP A 235 -10.26 10.75 -2.82
C ASP A 235 -10.07 9.26 -3.13
N ALA A 236 -10.26 8.84 -4.39
CA ALA A 236 -10.00 7.46 -4.80
C ALA A 236 -8.52 7.06 -4.65
N LEU A 237 -7.58 7.95 -4.96
CA LEU A 237 -6.16 7.71 -4.72
C LEU A 237 -5.88 7.55 -3.22
N LEU A 238 -6.44 8.42 -2.37
CA LEU A 238 -6.27 8.31 -0.92
C LEU A 238 -6.76 6.96 -0.39
N ILE A 239 -7.93 6.49 -0.83
CA ILE A 239 -8.47 5.18 -0.48
C ILE A 239 -7.48 4.07 -0.85
N ASN A 240 -6.98 4.07 -2.10
CA ASN A 240 -6.01 3.09 -2.55
C ASN A 240 -4.70 3.15 -1.71
N GLN A 241 -4.22 4.34 -1.38
CA GLN A 241 -3.02 4.52 -0.56
C GLN A 241 -3.20 3.96 0.85
N VAL A 242 -4.31 4.27 1.52
CA VAL A 242 -4.62 3.81 2.89
C VAL A 242 -4.73 2.29 2.96
N SER A 243 -5.18 1.61 1.90
CA SER A 243 -5.30 0.15 1.83
C SER A 243 -4.00 -0.61 2.09
N PHE A 244 -2.84 0.05 1.99
CA PHE A 244 -1.52 -0.57 2.16
C PHE A 244 -1.00 -0.58 3.61
N TYR A 245 -1.59 0.20 4.51
CA TYR A 245 -1.06 0.31 5.87
C TYR A 245 -2.12 0.24 6.97
N ASP A 246 -3.40 0.38 6.64
CA ASP A 246 -4.47 0.23 7.64
C ASP A 246 -4.78 -1.25 7.91
N ASP A 247 -5.57 -1.51 8.95
CA ASP A 247 -6.10 -2.84 9.23
C ASP A 247 -7.04 -3.28 8.10
N PRO A 248 -6.85 -4.46 7.50
CA PRO A 248 -7.59 -4.85 6.30
C PRO A 248 -9.09 -5.06 6.53
N GLU A 249 -9.52 -5.51 7.73
CA GLU A 249 -10.94 -5.76 8.01
C GLU A 249 -11.67 -4.44 8.29
N ARG A 250 -11.07 -3.58 9.12
CA ARG A 250 -11.57 -2.22 9.40
C ARG A 250 -11.69 -1.40 8.12
N PHE A 251 -10.64 -1.40 7.31
CA PHE A 251 -10.64 -0.74 6.00
C PHE A 251 -11.75 -1.25 5.09
N THR A 252 -11.88 -2.58 4.97
CA THR A 252 -12.89 -3.20 4.10
C THR A 252 -14.30 -2.78 4.49
N GLY A 253 -14.63 -2.78 5.79
CA GLY A 253 -15.94 -2.34 6.29
C GLY A 253 -16.22 -0.87 6.00
N ALA A 254 -15.24 0.01 6.24
CA ALA A 254 -15.38 1.44 5.97
C ALA A 254 -15.59 1.74 4.47
N ILE A 255 -14.81 1.09 3.59
CA ILE A 255 -14.94 1.30 2.14
C ILE A 255 -16.23 0.67 1.59
N ALA A 256 -16.73 -0.42 2.17
CA ALA A 256 -18.06 -0.95 1.80
C ALA A 256 -19.15 0.09 2.04
N THR A 257 -19.16 0.72 3.21
CA THR A 257 -20.10 1.82 3.54
C THR A 257 -19.95 3.01 2.60
N LEU A 258 -18.72 3.38 2.24
CA LEU A 258 -18.47 4.44 1.27
C LEU A 258 -19.02 4.08 -0.12
N CYS A 259 -18.85 2.83 -0.55
CA CYS A 259 -19.44 2.36 -1.81
C CYS A 259 -20.97 2.43 -1.81
N ASP A 260 -21.65 2.15 -0.69
CA ASP A 260 -23.10 2.32 -0.56
C ASP A 260 -23.50 3.80 -0.77
N GLN A 261 -22.74 4.74 -0.24
CA GLN A 261 -22.95 6.17 -0.47
C GLN A 261 -22.71 6.56 -1.94
N MET A 262 -21.69 5.98 -2.57
CA MET A 262 -21.42 6.20 -4.00
C MET A 262 -22.56 5.67 -4.87
N GLU A 263 -23.10 4.49 -4.57
CA GLU A 263 -24.25 3.93 -5.30
C GLU A 263 -25.49 4.83 -5.18
N ALA A 264 -25.77 5.33 -3.98
CA ALA A 264 -26.87 6.28 -3.77
C ALA A 264 -26.68 7.57 -4.59
N ARG A 265 -25.45 8.10 -4.64
CA ARG A 265 -25.10 9.28 -5.46
C ARG A 265 -25.26 9.01 -6.95
N VAL A 266 -24.83 7.84 -7.44
CA VAL A 266 -25.01 7.42 -8.84
C VAL A 266 -26.50 7.28 -9.17
N ALA A 267 -27.30 6.67 -8.29
CA ALA A 267 -28.74 6.52 -8.48
C ALA A 267 -29.48 7.87 -8.52
N ALA A 268 -28.98 8.87 -7.81
CA ALA A 268 -29.49 10.24 -7.84
C ALA A 268 -29.03 11.04 -9.09
N GLY A 269 -28.16 10.49 -9.91
CA GLY A 269 -27.57 11.20 -11.06
C GLY A 269 -26.58 12.31 -10.64
N GLU A 270 -26.04 12.23 -9.42
CA GLU A 270 -25.14 13.22 -8.84
C GLU A 270 -23.66 12.79 -8.96
N GLY A 271 -22.76 13.76 -8.95
CA GLY A 271 -21.32 13.51 -8.99
C GLY A 271 -20.51 14.69 -8.48
N VAL A 272 -19.18 14.53 -8.49
CA VAL A 272 -18.24 15.57 -8.03
C VAL A 272 -17.96 16.64 -9.09
N ALA A 273 -18.39 16.40 -10.33
CA ALA A 273 -18.23 17.32 -11.46
C ALA A 273 -19.37 17.12 -12.48
N PRO A 274 -19.66 18.11 -13.33
CA PRO A 274 -20.65 17.98 -14.41
C PRO A 274 -20.38 16.77 -15.33
N ALA A 275 -21.43 16.26 -15.98
CA ALA A 275 -21.33 15.07 -16.85
C ALA A 275 -20.48 15.27 -18.12
N ASP A 276 -20.29 16.52 -18.55
CA ASP A 276 -19.46 16.91 -19.68
C ASP A 276 -17.97 17.17 -19.29
N THR A 277 -17.64 17.01 -18.02
CA THR A 277 -16.24 17.15 -17.54
C THR A 277 -15.33 16.12 -18.19
N PRO A 278 -14.13 16.52 -18.72
CA PRO A 278 -13.16 15.59 -19.26
C PRO A 278 -12.77 14.50 -18.24
N ARG A 279 -12.84 13.25 -18.66
CA ARG A 279 -12.58 12.06 -17.83
C ARG A 279 -11.22 11.46 -18.19
N LEU A 280 -10.35 11.28 -17.19
CA LEU A 280 -9.00 10.79 -17.41
C LEU A 280 -8.75 9.46 -16.68
N LEU A 281 -7.98 8.59 -17.32
CA LEU A 281 -7.36 7.41 -16.73
C LEU A 281 -5.86 7.70 -16.51
N LEU A 282 -5.37 7.53 -15.30
CA LEU A 282 -3.94 7.58 -15.02
C LEU A 282 -3.34 6.19 -15.13
N SER A 283 -2.21 6.06 -15.84
CA SER A 283 -1.47 4.81 -15.95
C SER A 283 0.01 5.04 -15.72
N GLY A 284 0.70 4.08 -15.10
CA GLY A 284 2.15 4.13 -14.94
C GLY A 284 2.67 3.84 -13.53
N CYS A 285 3.60 4.68 -13.07
CA CYS A 285 4.25 4.53 -11.77
C CYS A 285 3.28 4.76 -10.61
N PRO A 286 3.46 4.06 -9.46
CA PRO A 286 2.62 4.26 -8.30
C PRO A 286 2.79 5.66 -7.71
N MET A 287 1.67 6.28 -7.35
CA MET A 287 1.61 7.52 -6.59
C MET A 287 1.51 7.19 -5.10
N ALA A 288 2.65 6.83 -4.49
CA ALA A 288 2.70 6.54 -3.06
C ALA A 288 2.51 7.81 -2.22
N VAL A 289 2.02 7.66 -0.99
CA VAL A 289 1.80 8.78 -0.04
C VAL A 289 3.12 9.53 0.17
N PRO A 290 3.16 10.85 0.15
CA PRO A 290 2.10 11.84 -0.11
C PRO A 290 2.16 12.41 -1.55
N ASN A 291 2.39 11.61 -2.57
CA ASN A 291 2.43 12.08 -3.94
C ASN A 291 1.01 12.38 -4.47
N TRP A 292 0.47 13.52 -4.08
CA TRP A 292 -0.89 13.98 -4.41
C TRP A 292 -0.93 15.06 -5.50
N LYS A 293 0.23 15.56 -5.93
CA LYS A 293 0.34 16.71 -6.83
C LYS A 293 -0.33 16.49 -8.19
N LEU A 294 -0.15 15.32 -8.80
CA LEU A 294 -0.68 15.07 -10.14
C LEU A 294 -2.22 15.04 -10.16
N PRO A 295 -2.91 14.26 -9.30
CA PRO A 295 -4.37 14.32 -9.24
C PRO A 295 -4.90 15.71 -8.86
N TYR A 296 -4.22 16.40 -7.96
CA TYR A 296 -4.59 17.76 -7.59
C TYR A 296 -4.53 18.72 -8.80
N VAL A 297 -3.43 18.71 -9.56
CA VAL A 297 -3.28 19.58 -10.75
C VAL A 297 -4.32 19.25 -11.81
N VAL A 298 -4.52 17.96 -12.11
CA VAL A 298 -5.47 17.49 -13.12
C VAL A 298 -6.89 17.95 -12.79
N GLU A 299 -7.35 17.72 -11.56
CA GLU A 299 -8.72 18.04 -11.17
C GLU A 299 -8.93 19.53 -10.93
N SER A 300 -7.89 20.26 -10.49
CA SER A 300 -7.93 21.72 -10.40
C SER A 300 -7.97 22.40 -11.78
N ALA A 301 -7.51 21.71 -12.81
CA ALA A 301 -7.58 22.18 -14.20
C ALA A 301 -8.92 21.87 -14.90
N GLY A 302 -9.91 21.31 -14.18
CA GLY A 302 -11.26 21.07 -14.70
C GLY A 302 -11.47 19.71 -15.36
N ALA A 303 -10.65 18.69 -15.05
CA ALA A 303 -10.88 17.30 -15.42
C ALA A 303 -11.25 16.46 -14.19
N VAL A 304 -11.68 15.21 -14.38
CA VAL A 304 -11.89 14.23 -13.30
C VAL A 304 -11.16 12.93 -13.61
N ILE A 305 -10.44 12.40 -12.62
CA ILE A 305 -9.75 11.11 -12.74
C ILE A 305 -10.70 10.00 -12.32
N VAL A 306 -10.99 9.10 -13.26
CA VAL A 306 -11.96 8.02 -13.05
C VAL A 306 -11.34 6.63 -12.94
N GLY A 307 -10.01 6.53 -13.02
CA GLY A 307 -9.29 5.28 -12.82
C GLY A 307 -7.79 5.47 -12.74
N GLU A 308 -7.12 4.57 -12.03
CA GLU A 308 -5.65 4.47 -11.94
C GLU A 308 -5.21 3.05 -12.27
N GLU A 309 -4.51 2.87 -13.38
CA GLU A 309 -3.81 1.64 -13.72
C GLU A 309 -2.37 1.74 -13.20
N SER A 310 -2.17 1.41 -11.94
CA SER A 310 -0.86 1.40 -11.27
C SER A 310 -0.87 0.42 -10.08
N CYS A 311 0.27 0.25 -9.42
CA CYS A 311 0.37 -0.56 -8.20
C CYS A 311 -0.54 -0.03 -7.08
N ILE A 312 -0.74 1.30 -7.00
CA ILE A 312 -1.68 1.95 -6.09
C ILE A 312 -2.96 2.29 -6.88
N GLY A 313 -3.67 1.25 -7.26
CA GLY A 313 -4.87 1.32 -8.09
C GLY A 313 -5.31 -0.08 -8.51
N THR A 314 -5.83 -0.21 -9.73
CA THR A 314 -6.46 -1.45 -10.21
C THR A 314 -5.50 -2.63 -10.34
N ARG A 315 -4.21 -2.39 -10.58
CA ARG A 315 -3.21 -3.45 -10.75
C ARG A 315 -3.12 -4.39 -9.54
N ASN A 316 -3.25 -3.85 -8.33
CA ASN A 316 -3.22 -4.65 -7.09
C ASN A 316 -4.55 -5.36 -6.80
N THR A 317 -5.65 -4.90 -7.36
CA THR A 317 -6.99 -5.34 -6.94
C THR A 317 -7.76 -6.12 -7.99
N ARG A 318 -7.33 -6.10 -9.27
CA ARG A 318 -8.06 -6.67 -10.40
C ARG A 318 -8.34 -8.17 -10.26
N ASP A 319 -7.37 -8.94 -9.78
CA ASP A 319 -7.44 -10.38 -9.71
C ASP A 319 -7.55 -10.87 -8.25
N LEU A 320 -8.44 -11.82 -8.01
CA LEU A 320 -8.59 -12.51 -6.73
C LEU A 320 -7.76 -13.78 -6.69
N VAL A 321 -7.38 -14.23 -5.49
CA VAL A 321 -6.89 -15.60 -5.27
C VAL A 321 -8.11 -16.54 -5.30
N ASP A 322 -7.99 -17.68 -5.96
CA ASP A 322 -9.02 -18.73 -5.93
C ASP A 322 -9.18 -19.25 -4.49
N GLU A 323 -10.41 -19.24 -3.98
CA GLU A 323 -10.77 -19.66 -2.63
C GLU A 323 -11.19 -21.12 -2.53
N SER A 324 -11.18 -21.88 -3.64
CA SER A 324 -11.65 -23.27 -3.69
C SER A 324 -10.67 -24.30 -3.16
N GLY A 325 -9.39 -23.93 -2.98
CA GLY A 325 -8.35 -24.84 -2.50
C GLY A 325 -8.63 -25.37 -1.09
N ALA A 326 -8.48 -26.68 -0.89
CA ALA A 326 -8.68 -27.35 0.40
C ALA A 326 -7.37 -27.57 1.17
N THR A 327 -6.23 -27.65 0.47
CA THR A 327 -4.91 -27.86 1.04
C THR A 327 -4.05 -26.61 0.97
N VAL A 328 -3.01 -26.54 1.82
CA VAL A 328 -2.02 -25.46 1.77
C VAL A 328 -1.37 -25.38 0.38
N GLU A 329 -1.07 -26.54 -0.25
CA GLU A 329 -0.42 -26.57 -1.56
C GLU A 329 -1.32 -26.01 -2.66
N GLU A 330 -2.60 -26.38 -2.72
CA GLU A 330 -3.57 -25.85 -3.68
C GLU A 330 -3.75 -24.33 -3.51
N MET A 331 -3.82 -23.84 -2.26
CA MET A 331 -3.92 -22.40 -1.98
C MET A 331 -2.64 -21.65 -2.37
N ILE A 332 -1.46 -22.24 -2.15
CA ILE A 332 -0.19 -21.65 -2.63
C ILE A 332 -0.17 -21.56 -4.16
N ASP A 333 -0.64 -22.59 -4.87
CA ASP A 333 -0.76 -22.54 -6.32
C ASP A 333 -1.71 -21.44 -6.79
N ALA A 334 -2.85 -21.26 -6.11
CA ALA A 334 -3.80 -20.19 -6.38
C ALA A 334 -3.17 -18.78 -6.14
N ILE A 335 -2.40 -18.63 -5.06
CA ILE A 335 -1.63 -17.41 -4.78
C ILE A 335 -0.62 -17.15 -5.91
N VAL A 336 0.18 -18.16 -6.27
CA VAL A 336 1.16 -18.06 -7.36
C VAL A 336 0.51 -17.59 -8.65
N ASP A 337 -0.60 -18.19 -9.03
CA ASP A 337 -1.33 -17.87 -10.27
C ASP A 337 -1.89 -16.44 -10.24
N ARG A 338 -2.47 -16.02 -9.11
CA ARG A 338 -2.97 -14.66 -8.95
C ARG A 338 -1.86 -13.63 -9.12
N TYR A 339 -0.72 -13.82 -8.47
CA TYR A 339 0.36 -12.84 -8.50
C TYR A 339 1.05 -12.77 -9.87
N LEU A 340 1.11 -13.85 -10.63
CA LEU A 340 1.57 -13.84 -12.03
C LEU A 340 0.61 -13.14 -13.00
N ARG A 341 -0.67 -12.99 -12.65
CA ARG A 341 -1.65 -12.22 -13.46
C ARG A 341 -1.46 -10.71 -13.37
N ILE A 342 -0.69 -10.23 -12.39
CA ILE A 342 -0.41 -8.79 -12.27
C ILE A 342 0.25 -8.30 -13.55
N ASP A 343 -0.37 -7.31 -14.22
CA ASP A 343 0.22 -6.64 -15.37
C ASP A 343 1.16 -5.54 -14.88
N CYS A 344 2.45 -5.80 -14.99
CA CYS A 344 3.49 -4.88 -14.56
C CYS A 344 4.60 -4.85 -15.60
N ALA A 345 5.21 -3.68 -15.77
CA ALA A 345 6.36 -3.50 -16.66
C ALA A 345 7.62 -4.28 -16.23
N CYS A 346 7.61 -4.94 -15.06
CA CYS A 346 8.68 -5.86 -14.69
C CYS A 346 8.68 -7.15 -15.52
N PHE A 347 7.53 -7.51 -16.10
CA PHE A 347 7.46 -8.64 -17.04
C PHE A 347 7.77 -8.16 -18.45
N THR A 348 8.65 -8.88 -19.13
CA THR A 348 8.90 -8.70 -20.57
C THR A 348 7.98 -9.59 -21.37
N PRO A 349 7.60 -9.17 -22.59
CA PRO A 349 6.77 -10.00 -23.49
C PRO A 349 7.42 -11.33 -23.85
#